data_66857e874497d9df1e31b6701c2c12ad
#
_entry.id   66857e874497d9df1e31b6701c2c12ad
#
_cell.length_a   1.000
_cell.length_b   1.000
_cell.length_c   1.000
_cell.angle_alpha   90.00
_cell.angle_beta   90.00
_cell.angle_gamma   90.00
#
_symmetry.space_group_name_H-M   'P 1'
#
loop_
_entity.id
_entity.type
_entity.pdbx_description
1 polymer ?
#
loop_
_entity_poly.entity_id
_entity_poly.type
_entity_poly.pdbx_seq_one_letter_code
_entity_poly.pdbx_strand_id
1 'polypeptide(L)'
;MPISNNRIILTDVDGVLLEWENHFTEWMLQRSYYNDSNERIYPYKLLPNKENTYEMAERFGLTIPQIRKEIREFNKSAWMGTQVPMPQSQSWVKLLAAEGWTLIPITSQTSDIPAQLLRKKRLGELFGDHVFQNYHILDTGADKDSVLAEFHGTGL
;
A
#
# COMPACT_ATOMS: atom_id res chain seq x y z
N MET A 1 -4.29 -7.10 24.38
CA MET A 1 -3.12 -7.31 25.23
C MET A 1 -2.05 -6.30 24.88
N PRO A 2 -1.49 -5.57 25.82
CA PRO A 2 -0.43 -4.64 25.49
C PRO A 2 0.77 -5.41 24.92
N ILE A 3 1.47 -4.78 23.99
CA ILE A 3 2.71 -5.34 23.46
C ILE A 3 3.73 -5.31 24.57
N SER A 4 4.06 -6.48 25.09
CA SER A 4 4.82 -6.62 26.34
C SER A 4 6.31 -6.76 26.13
N ASN A 5 6.79 -6.83 24.90
CA ASN A 5 8.21 -6.99 24.61
C ASN A 5 8.69 -5.91 23.63
N ASN A 6 10.01 -5.75 23.56
CA ASN A 6 10.64 -4.76 22.69
C ASN A 6 10.82 -5.27 21.25
N ARG A 7 10.20 -6.40 20.89
CA ARG A 7 10.32 -6.99 19.54
C ARG A 7 9.21 -6.49 18.65
N ILE A 8 9.28 -5.23 18.32
CA ILE A 8 8.31 -4.55 17.47
C ILE A 8 9.03 -3.96 16.26
N ILE A 9 8.46 -4.16 15.09
CA ILE A 9 8.93 -3.56 13.85
C ILE A 9 7.83 -2.71 13.28
N LEU A 10 8.11 -1.41 13.10
CA LEU A 10 7.24 -0.53 12.35
C LEU A 10 7.57 -0.75 10.88
N THR A 11 6.58 -1.07 10.07
CA THR A 11 6.82 -1.40 8.67
C THR A 11 5.90 -0.63 7.74
N ASP A 12 6.45 -0.21 6.60
CA ASP A 12 5.64 0.22 5.47
C ASP A 12 4.99 -1.02 4.82
N VAL A 13 4.03 -0.80 3.96
CA VAL A 13 3.33 -1.87 3.24
C VAL A 13 3.71 -1.84 1.76
N ASP A 14 3.51 -0.68 1.12
CA ASP A 14 3.74 -0.54 -0.31
C ASP A 14 5.24 -0.53 -0.64
N GLY A 15 5.65 -1.43 -1.52
CA GLY A 15 7.05 -1.57 -1.89
C GLY A 15 7.92 -2.29 -0.86
N VAL A 16 7.36 -2.71 0.26
CA VAL A 16 8.05 -3.48 1.31
C VAL A 16 7.40 -4.85 1.47
N LEU A 17 6.13 -4.88 1.77
CA LEU A 17 5.36 -6.12 1.92
C LEU A 17 4.63 -6.51 0.63
N LEU A 18 4.05 -5.53 -0.05
CA LEU A 18 3.21 -5.71 -1.23
C LEU A 18 3.78 -4.98 -2.45
N GLU A 19 3.58 -5.57 -3.62
CA GLU A 19 4.02 -4.99 -4.90
C GLU A 19 3.02 -3.94 -5.42
N TRP A 20 2.89 -2.84 -4.72
CA TRP A 20 1.93 -1.78 -5.07
C TRP A 20 2.17 -1.21 -6.46
N GLU A 21 3.43 -0.87 -6.80
CA GLU A 21 3.76 -0.23 -8.08
C GLU A 21 3.36 -1.07 -9.29
N ASN A 22 3.66 -2.36 -9.26
CA ASN A 22 3.32 -3.27 -10.35
C ASN A 22 1.81 -3.39 -10.52
N HIS A 23 1.08 -3.49 -9.42
CA HIS A 23 -0.37 -3.59 -9.45
C HIS A 23 -1.03 -2.31 -9.91
N PHE A 24 -0.53 -1.16 -9.44
CA PHE A 24 -1.01 0.12 -9.92
C PHE A 24 -0.79 0.28 -11.43
N THR A 25 0.39 -0.12 -11.91
CA THR A 25 0.69 -0.09 -13.34
C THR A 25 -0.28 -0.96 -14.13
N GLU A 26 -0.51 -2.21 -13.70
CA GLU A 26 -1.47 -3.11 -14.35
C GLU A 26 -2.87 -2.51 -14.37
N TRP A 27 -3.29 -1.93 -13.26
CA TRP A 27 -4.59 -1.29 -13.12
C TRP A 27 -4.74 -0.11 -14.11
N MET A 28 -3.70 0.72 -14.23
CA MET A 28 -3.70 1.84 -15.18
C MET A 28 -3.78 1.35 -16.63
N LEU A 29 -3.06 0.29 -16.97
CA LEU A 29 -3.06 -0.28 -18.32
C LEU A 29 -4.40 -0.91 -18.70
N GLN A 30 -5.24 -1.24 -17.73
CA GLN A 30 -6.58 -1.80 -17.94
C GLN A 30 -7.69 -0.77 -17.71
N ARG A 31 -7.33 0.46 -17.30
CA ARG A 31 -8.31 1.47 -16.89
C ARG A 31 -9.27 1.81 -18.04
N SER A 32 -10.57 1.65 -17.79
CA SER A 32 -11.59 2.06 -18.73
C SER A 32 -12.86 2.39 -17.94
N TYR A 33 -13.33 3.61 -18.06
CA TYR A 33 -14.52 4.07 -17.34
C TYR A 33 -15.09 5.32 -17.99
N TYR A 34 -16.32 5.69 -17.61
CA TYR A 34 -16.89 6.98 -17.96
C TYR A 34 -16.67 7.95 -16.80
N ASN A 35 -16.17 9.15 -17.10
CA ASN A 35 -15.99 10.19 -16.10
C ASN A 35 -17.29 10.91 -15.79
N ASP A 36 -17.27 11.90 -14.89
CA ASP A 36 -18.45 12.66 -14.49
C ASP A 36 -19.08 13.46 -15.64
N SER A 37 -18.29 13.81 -16.67
CA SER A 37 -18.74 14.45 -17.89
C SER A 37 -19.27 13.47 -18.94
N ASN A 38 -19.44 12.21 -18.57
CA ASN A 38 -19.88 11.11 -19.45
C ASN A 38 -18.95 10.87 -20.65
N GLU A 39 -17.67 11.22 -20.49
CA GLU A 39 -16.64 10.91 -21.47
C GLU A 39 -15.97 9.60 -21.11
N ARG A 40 -15.67 8.77 -22.12
CA ARG A 40 -14.98 7.50 -21.89
C ARG A 40 -13.48 7.75 -21.72
N ILE A 41 -12.95 7.28 -20.60
CA ILE A 41 -11.51 7.25 -20.34
C ILE A 41 -11.01 5.87 -20.78
N TYR A 42 -10.01 5.87 -21.63
CA TYR A 42 -9.39 4.65 -22.15
C TYR A 42 -8.19 4.25 -21.29
N PRO A 43 -7.73 2.99 -21.41
CA PRO A 43 -6.53 2.57 -20.70
C PRO A 43 -5.35 3.48 -20.99
N TYR A 44 -4.60 3.76 -19.94
CA TYR A 44 -3.37 4.54 -20.04
C TYR A 44 -2.25 3.70 -20.65
N LYS A 45 -1.20 4.34 -21.11
CA LYS A 45 -0.03 3.68 -21.67
C LYS A 45 1.24 4.20 -21.01
N LEU A 46 2.19 3.30 -20.78
CA LEU A 46 3.52 3.70 -20.35
C LEU A 46 4.24 4.39 -21.51
N LEU A 47 4.89 5.51 -21.21
CA LEU A 47 5.70 6.21 -22.21
C LEU A 47 6.98 5.44 -22.48
N PRO A 48 7.48 5.44 -23.74
CA PRO A 48 8.74 4.79 -24.08
C PRO A 48 9.90 5.35 -23.23
N ASN A 49 10.72 4.45 -22.69
CA ASN A 49 11.89 4.76 -21.86
C ASN A 49 11.59 5.50 -20.54
N LYS A 50 10.32 5.50 -20.08
CA LYS A 50 9.90 6.12 -18.82
C LYS A 50 9.39 5.13 -17.79
N GLU A 51 9.36 3.86 -18.12
CA GLU A 51 8.77 2.80 -17.29
C GLU A 51 9.44 2.64 -15.92
N ASN A 52 10.69 3.05 -15.79
CA ASN A 52 11.44 2.97 -14.53
C ASN A 52 11.67 4.34 -13.87
N THR A 53 11.05 5.39 -14.36
CA THR A 53 11.14 6.73 -13.78
C THR A 53 10.48 6.73 -12.40
N TYR A 54 11.10 7.39 -11.43
CA TYR A 54 10.58 7.42 -10.06
C TYR A 54 9.18 8.04 -9.97
N GLU A 55 8.94 9.15 -10.66
CA GLU A 55 7.65 9.82 -10.67
C GLU A 55 6.64 9.06 -11.53
N MET A 56 5.58 8.53 -10.91
CA MET A 56 4.53 7.79 -11.62
C MET A 56 3.84 8.63 -12.71
N ALA A 57 3.64 9.92 -12.46
CA ALA A 57 3.05 10.82 -13.46
C ALA A 57 3.86 10.84 -14.76
N GLU A 58 5.18 10.85 -14.66
CA GLU A 58 6.06 10.83 -15.84
C GLU A 58 5.99 9.51 -16.59
N ARG A 59 5.77 8.40 -15.90
CA ARG A 59 5.66 7.08 -16.55
C ARG A 59 4.50 7.04 -17.55
N PHE A 60 3.41 7.72 -17.24
CA PHE A 60 2.19 7.72 -18.04
C PHE A 60 1.94 9.02 -18.80
N GLY A 61 2.83 9.99 -18.68
CA GLY A 61 2.64 11.29 -19.34
C GLY A 61 1.47 12.08 -18.79
N LEU A 62 1.21 11.98 -17.50
CA LEU A 62 0.10 12.65 -16.81
C LEU A 62 0.61 13.81 -15.95
N THR A 63 -0.29 14.74 -15.64
CA THR A 63 -0.01 15.78 -14.64
C THR A 63 -0.04 15.18 -13.23
N ILE A 64 0.56 15.87 -12.28
CA ILE A 64 0.54 15.44 -10.87
C ILE A 64 -0.90 15.30 -10.34
N PRO A 65 -1.83 16.27 -10.56
CA PRO A 65 -3.22 16.09 -10.13
C PRO A 65 -3.91 14.87 -10.75
N GLN A 66 -3.64 14.58 -12.02
CA GLN A 66 -4.22 13.42 -12.70
C GLN A 66 -3.74 12.12 -12.07
N ILE A 67 -2.43 11.96 -11.88
CA ILE A 67 -1.88 10.73 -11.29
C ILE A 67 -2.34 10.55 -9.85
N ARG A 68 -2.42 11.63 -9.08
CA ARG A 68 -2.92 11.57 -7.69
C ARG A 68 -4.35 11.08 -7.63
N LYS A 69 -5.19 11.54 -8.54
CA LYS A 69 -6.58 11.09 -8.64
C LYS A 69 -6.64 9.60 -8.90
N GLU A 70 -5.86 9.11 -9.84
CA GLU A 70 -5.82 7.68 -10.19
C GLU A 70 -5.26 6.83 -9.05
N ILE A 71 -4.25 7.31 -8.35
CA ILE A 71 -3.71 6.62 -7.16
C ILE A 71 -4.80 6.49 -6.08
N ARG A 72 -5.58 7.55 -5.83
CA ARG A 72 -6.68 7.50 -4.86
C ARG A 72 -7.73 6.47 -5.26
N GLU A 73 -8.10 6.44 -6.52
CA GLU A 73 -9.08 5.47 -7.03
C GLU A 73 -8.56 4.04 -6.91
N PHE A 74 -7.30 3.80 -7.25
CA PHE A 74 -6.68 2.49 -7.09
C PHE A 74 -6.66 2.04 -5.62
N ASN A 75 -6.25 2.93 -4.73
CA ASN A 75 -6.10 2.60 -3.31
C ASN A 75 -7.42 2.26 -2.61
N LYS A 76 -8.56 2.65 -3.18
CA LYS A 76 -9.87 2.26 -2.65
C LYS A 76 -10.58 1.21 -3.50
N SER A 77 -9.89 0.64 -4.48
CA SER A 77 -10.46 -0.37 -5.36
C SER A 77 -10.44 -1.77 -4.74
N ALA A 78 -11.20 -2.68 -5.35
CA ALA A 78 -11.22 -4.08 -4.95
C ALA A 78 -9.85 -4.77 -5.12
N TRP A 79 -8.95 -4.18 -5.89
CA TRP A 79 -7.58 -4.71 -6.06
C TRP A 79 -6.79 -4.74 -4.76
N MET A 80 -7.22 -3.98 -3.75
CA MET A 80 -6.61 -4.03 -2.42
C MET A 80 -6.73 -5.41 -1.77
N GLY A 81 -7.70 -6.21 -2.20
CA GLY A 81 -7.90 -7.58 -1.70
C GLY A 81 -7.12 -8.65 -2.46
N THR A 82 -6.38 -8.29 -3.50
CA THR A 82 -5.68 -9.26 -4.37
C THR A 82 -4.22 -8.90 -4.63
N GLN A 83 -3.65 -7.99 -3.87
CA GLN A 83 -2.26 -7.57 -4.04
C GLN A 83 -1.29 -8.75 -3.81
N VAL A 84 -0.18 -8.72 -4.53
CA VAL A 84 0.85 -9.75 -4.50
C VAL A 84 1.96 -9.33 -3.54
N PRO A 85 2.57 -10.27 -2.79
CA PRO A 85 3.68 -9.92 -1.90
C PRO A 85 4.92 -9.55 -2.68
N MET A 86 5.73 -8.66 -2.11
CA MET A 86 7.06 -8.38 -2.64
C MET A 86 7.90 -9.66 -2.62
N PRO A 87 8.82 -9.84 -3.58
CA PRO A 87 9.69 -11.02 -3.59
C PRO A 87 10.35 -11.22 -2.23
N GLN A 88 10.29 -12.45 -1.71
CA GLN A 88 10.87 -12.86 -0.43
C GLN A 88 10.23 -12.23 0.82
N SER A 89 9.25 -11.33 0.70
CA SER A 89 8.64 -10.71 1.88
C SER A 89 7.99 -11.74 2.81
N GLN A 90 7.31 -12.73 2.25
CA GLN A 90 6.69 -13.79 3.05
C GLN A 90 7.74 -14.59 3.83
N SER A 91 8.89 -14.85 3.22
CA SER A 91 9.97 -15.60 3.87
C SER A 91 10.56 -14.85 5.06
N TRP A 92 10.92 -13.56 4.89
CA TRP A 92 11.54 -12.83 5.99
C TRP A 92 10.53 -12.47 7.09
N VAL A 93 9.26 -12.22 6.76
CA VAL A 93 8.21 -12.00 7.76
C VAL A 93 8.01 -13.27 8.59
N LYS A 94 8.00 -14.44 7.96
CA LYS A 94 7.87 -15.72 8.66
C LYS A 94 9.03 -15.94 9.65
N LEU A 95 10.25 -15.61 9.24
CA LEU A 95 11.42 -15.72 10.12
C LEU A 95 11.31 -14.78 11.31
N LEU A 96 10.93 -13.53 11.09
CA LEU A 96 10.75 -12.56 12.17
C LEU A 96 9.66 -12.98 13.14
N ALA A 97 8.53 -13.44 12.62
CA ALA A 97 7.43 -13.91 13.47
C ALA A 97 7.85 -15.11 14.32
N ALA A 98 8.64 -16.05 13.75
CA ALA A 98 9.16 -17.20 14.47
C ALA A 98 10.10 -16.79 15.60
N GLU A 99 10.78 -15.65 15.46
CA GLU A 99 11.66 -15.09 16.50
C GLU A 99 10.91 -14.23 17.51
N GLY A 100 9.60 -14.14 17.41
CA GLY A 100 8.75 -13.41 18.36
C GLY A 100 8.56 -11.93 18.02
N TRP A 101 8.92 -11.48 16.82
CA TRP A 101 8.70 -10.11 16.39
C TRP A 101 7.24 -9.89 16.02
N THR A 102 6.72 -8.72 16.38
CA THR A 102 5.41 -8.23 15.97
C THR A 102 5.59 -7.07 15.00
N LEU A 103 4.85 -7.07 13.90
CA LEU A 103 4.89 -6.00 12.90
C LEU A 103 3.71 -5.08 13.09
N ILE A 104 3.97 -3.78 13.06
CA ILE A 104 2.95 -2.74 13.10
C ILE A 104 2.98 -2.02 11.75
N PRO A 105 2.01 -2.29 10.87
CA PRO A 105 1.97 -1.63 9.56
C PRO A 105 1.55 -0.17 9.68
N ILE A 106 2.31 0.72 9.06
CA ILE A 106 2.00 2.14 8.94
C ILE A 106 2.01 2.46 7.45
N THR A 107 0.85 2.73 6.88
CA THR A 107 0.72 2.91 5.43
C THR A 107 -0.26 4.03 5.09
N SER A 108 0.06 4.78 4.04
CA SER A 108 -0.86 5.75 3.45
C SER A 108 -1.60 5.08 2.30
N GLN A 109 -2.85 4.75 2.51
CA GLN A 109 -3.67 4.06 1.52
C GLN A 109 -4.94 4.86 1.19
N THR A 110 -5.90 4.85 2.09
CA THR A 110 -7.19 5.49 1.87
C THR A 110 -7.91 5.65 3.21
N SER A 111 -8.85 6.61 3.26
CA SER A 111 -9.80 6.73 4.37
C SER A 111 -11.04 5.85 4.18
N ASP A 112 -11.19 5.20 3.04
CA ASP A 112 -12.31 4.31 2.75
C ASP A 112 -12.22 3.02 3.58
N ILE A 113 -13.13 2.84 4.52
CA ILE A 113 -13.07 1.71 5.46
C ILE A 113 -13.16 0.34 4.77
N PRO A 114 -14.09 0.10 3.83
CA PRO A 114 -14.12 -1.20 3.14
C PRO A 114 -12.80 -1.56 2.45
N ALA A 115 -12.13 -0.60 1.82
CA ALA A 115 -10.84 -0.82 1.17
C ALA A 115 -9.73 -1.11 2.18
N GLN A 116 -9.73 -0.43 3.33
CA GLN A 116 -8.80 -0.72 4.42
C GLN A 116 -8.97 -2.16 4.93
N LEU A 117 -10.22 -2.60 5.08
CA LEU A 117 -10.53 -3.97 5.54
C LEU A 117 -10.08 -5.02 4.53
N LEU A 118 -10.26 -4.76 3.23
CA LEU A 118 -9.74 -5.65 2.18
C LEU A 118 -8.23 -5.81 2.28
N ARG A 119 -7.53 -4.71 2.50
CA ARG A 119 -6.07 -4.74 2.59
C ARG A 119 -5.60 -5.48 3.83
N LYS A 120 -6.21 -5.23 4.98
CA LYS A 120 -5.92 -5.97 6.22
C LYS A 120 -6.14 -7.46 6.04
N LYS A 121 -7.26 -7.84 5.42
CA LYS A 121 -7.57 -9.24 5.13
C LYS A 121 -6.48 -9.86 4.24
N ARG A 122 -6.08 -9.13 3.19
CA ARG A 122 -5.04 -9.62 2.27
C ARG A 122 -3.70 -9.82 2.98
N LEU A 123 -3.30 -8.88 3.83
CA LEU A 123 -2.06 -9.02 4.61
C LEU A 123 -2.12 -10.26 5.52
N GLY A 124 -3.24 -10.50 6.16
CA GLY A 124 -3.44 -11.70 6.98
C GLY A 124 -3.36 -12.98 6.16
N GLU A 125 -3.97 -13.01 4.97
CA GLU A 125 -3.91 -14.16 4.07
C GLU A 125 -2.49 -14.48 3.62
N LEU A 126 -1.69 -13.45 3.33
CA LEU A 126 -0.34 -13.62 2.81
C LEU A 126 0.70 -13.91 3.89
N PHE A 127 0.57 -13.30 5.07
CA PHE A 127 1.62 -13.31 6.10
C PHE A 127 1.19 -13.97 7.42
N GLY A 128 -0.10 -14.15 7.64
CA GLY A 128 -0.66 -14.65 8.88
C GLY A 128 -1.24 -13.53 9.75
N ASP A 129 -2.45 -13.72 10.26
CA ASP A 129 -3.15 -12.70 11.06
C ASP A 129 -2.44 -12.35 12.36
N HIS A 130 -1.72 -13.31 12.94
CA HIS A 130 -1.02 -13.14 14.22
C HIS A 130 0.24 -12.28 14.14
N VAL A 131 0.72 -12.00 12.93
CA VAL A 131 1.98 -11.27 12.70
C VAL A 131 1.80 -9.77 12.94
N PHE A 132 0.63 -9.25 12.61
CA PHE A 132 0.37 -7.81 12.59
C PHE A 132 -0.50 -7.37 13.77
N GLN A 133 -0.19 -6.22 14.33
CA GLN A 133 -0.99 -5.56 15.36
C GLN A 133 -1.03 -4.06 15.11
N ASN A 134 -2.07 -3.40 15.62
CA ASN A 134 -2.17 -1.94 15.64
C ASN A 134 -1.94 -1.29 14.25
N TYR A 135 -2.65 -1.78 13.23
CA TYR A 135 -2.59 -1.20 11.90
C TYR A 135 -2.86 0.30 11.92
N HIS A 136 -1.99 1.07 11.27
CA HIS A 136 -2.18 2.50 11.04
C HIS A 136 -2.35 2.73 9.54
N ILE A 137 -3.59 2.78 9.08
CA ILE A 137 -3.91 3.01 7.67
C ILE A 137 -4.44 4.43 7.55
N LEU A 138 -3.64 5.27 6.89
CA LEU A 138 -3.91 6.68 6.71
C LEU A 138 -4.47 6.94 5.31
N ASP A 139 -5.01 8.15 5.09
CA ASP A 139 -5.50 8.54 3.77
C ASP A 139 -4.36 8.58 2.75
N THR A 140 -4.70 8.53 1.47
CA THR A 140 -3.73 8.57 0.38
C THR A 140 -2.84 9.82 0.50
N GLY A 141 -1.52 9.58 0.53
CA GLY A 141 -0.55 10.67 0.62
C GLY A 141 -0.44 11.35 1.98
N ALA A 142 -1.13 10.83 3.00
CA ALA A 142 -1.05 11.41 4.34
C ALA A 142 0.35 11.21 4.95
N ASP A 143 0.77 12.19 5.74
CA ASP A 143 2.02 12.18 6.45
C ASP A 143 1.96 11.17 7.62
N LYS A 144 3.00 10.40 7.79
CA LYS A 144 3.13 9.39 8.86
C LYS A 144 3.74 9.95 10.14
N ASP A 145 4.18 11.19 10.14
CA ASP A 145 4.93 11.76 11.27
C ASP A 145 4.17 11.70 12.58
N SER A 146 2.88 11.99 12.58
CA SER A 146 2.05 11.95 13.79
C SER A 146 1.96 10.54 14.37
N VAL A 147 1.88 9.51 13.53
CA VAL A 147 1.85 8.12 13.97
C VAL A 147 3.21 7.70 14.50
N LEU A 148 4.28 8.04 13.77
CA LEU A 148 5.65 7.71 14.18
C LEU A 148 5.99 8.37 15.52
N ALA A 149 5.48 9.57 15.77
CA ALA A 149 5.70 10.28 17.04
C ALA A 149 5.11 9.52 18.23
N GLU A 150 4.08 8.71 18.05
CA GLU A 150 3.49 7.88 19.13
C GLU A 150 4.50 6.86 19.66
N PHE A 151 5.49 6.49 18.85
CA PHE A 151 6.51 5.53 19.22
C PHE A 151 7.82 6.20 19.69
N HIS A 152 7.88 7.51 19.66
CA HIS A 152 9.06 8.26 20.08
C HIS A 152 9.30 8.09 21.58
N GLY A 153 10.52 7.72 21.95
CA GLY A 153 10.87 7.49 23.34
C GLY A 153 10.47 6.13 23.90
N THR A 154 9.90 5.24 23.07
CA THR A 154 9.52 3.88 23.52
C THR A 154 10.65 2.86 23.38
N GLY A 155 11.76 3.23 22.76
CA GLY A 155 12.88 2.33 22.50
C GLY A 155 12.76 1.59 21.17
N LEU A 156 11.84 2.00 20.32
CA LEU A 156 11.61 1.39 19.00
C LEU A 156 12.35 2.12 17.88
#